data_c2b539e621dc1564f1190c0636c12f71
#
_entry.id   c2b539e621dc1564f1190c0636c12f71
#
_cell.length_a   1.000
_cell.length_b   1.000
_cell.length_c   1.000
_cell.angle_alpha   90.00
_cell.angle_beta   90.00
_cell.angle_gamma   90.00
#
_symmetry.space_group_name_H-M   'P 1'
#
loop_
_entity.id
_entity.type
_entity.pdbx_description
1 polymer ?
#
loop_
_entity_poly.entity_id
_entity_poly.type
_entity_poly.pdbx_seq_one_letter_code
_entity_poly.pdbx_strand_id
1 'polypeptide(L)'
;MKKFLALLLALVMAFSLVACGGDKTPADDQQGDNNGDSQYPEYFAGMEDLIAAAQEEGELTVYGSCEEEYLTAACQHFEELFGIKVNAQRLSTGEVQAKIEEENGNPSADVWFGGTTDPYNVCAAEGLLEPYAATNASHLIDDMYKDADGNWYGIYKGILGFMVNTDELTRMGLEAPADWTDLLKDEYKGLIWLSNYNTAGTAKLVINTMIQKYGHDEGIQYLVDLDKNIQVYTKSGSGPSKNVGTGECVIGIGFLHDGITQIVDNGYENVQLIIPSSGTSFEIGATAIFKGAAHPNAAKLWIEYALSPDCVNLAAQNGSYQFLVIDNATQPEVAAEFGLDPENVMDYDFDDATKNIKTYVEEVMNALAASGANTGDENRFQVK
;
A
#
# COMPACT_ATOMS: atom_id res chain seq x y z
N MET A 1 37.54 1.80 39.12
CA MET A 1 37.58 2.21 40.54
C MET A 1 36.21 2.75 40.91
N LYS A 2 35.65 2.14 41.97
CA LYS A 2 34.59 2.63 42.89
C LYS A 2 33.20 2.94 42.27
N LYS A 3 32.18 2.20 42.50
CA LYS A 3 31.47 1.65 43.70
C LYS A 3 30.21 2.47 44.03
N PHE A 4 29.05 1.75 44.00
CA PHE A 4 27.91 1.81 44.92
C PHE A 4 27.05 3.07 45.01
N LEU A 5 25.72 2.97 44.86
CA LEU A 5 24.83 2.71 46.00
C LEU A 5 23.39 2.38 45.50
N ALA A 6 22.89 1.25 45.99
CA ALA A 6 21.47 0.88 45.98
C ALA A 6 20.77 1.57 47.17
N LEU A 7 19.50 1.96 47.01
CA LEU A 7 18.62 2.15 48.15
C LEU A 7 17.22 1.62 47.86
N LEU A 8 16.87 0.57 48.53
CA LEU A 8 15.55 0.00 48.78
C LEU A 8 14.76 0.96 49.70
N LEU A 9 13.47 1.15 49.42
CA LEU A 9 12.50 1.39 50.49
C LEU A 9 11.16 0.76 50.12
N ALA A 10 10.81 -0.25 50.92
CA ALA A 10 9.52 -0.91 50.99
C ALA A 10 8.69 -0.28 52.12
N LEU A 11 7.42 -0.63 52.15
CA LEU A 11 6.41 -0.51 53.22
C LEU A 11 5.59 0.80 53.19
N VAL A 12 4.27 0.79 53.36
CA VAL A 12 3.41 0.10 54.34
C VAL A 12 1.97 0.03 53.86
N MET A 13 1.34 -1.14 54.02
CA MET A 13 -0.12 -1.32 54.04
C MET A 13 -0.71 -0.66 55.29
N ALA A 14 -1.86 -0.03 55.16
CA ALA A 14 -2.76 0.20 56.28
C ALA A 14 -4.21 -0.06 55.87
N PHE A 15 -4.73 -1.19 56.37
CA PHE A 15 -6.16 -1.50 56.44
C PHE A 15 -6.84 -0.58 57.45
N SER A 16 -8.00 -0.04 57.12
CA SER A 16 -8.98 0.36 58.11
C SER A 16 -10.39 0.00 57.64
N LEU A 17 -10.90 -1.07 58.25
CA LEU A 17 -12.32 -1.43 58.26
C LEU A 17 -13.03 -0.49 59.23
N VAL A 18 -14.12 0.14 58.77
CA VAL A 18 -15.19 0.59 59.66
C VAL A 18 -16.53 0.10 59.07
N ALA A 19 -17.20 -0.70 59.88
CA ALA A 19 -18.54 -1.21 59.62
C ALA A 19 -19.60 -0.35 60.32
N CYS A 20 -20.80 -0.42 59.79
CA CYS A 20 -22.11 -0.24 60.42
C CYS A 20 -22.94 1.01 60.06
N GLY A 21 -24.14 0.70 59.60
CA GLY A 21 -25.36 1.44 59.94
C GLY A 21 -26.28 1.74 58.73
N GLY A 22 -27.30 0.91 58.55
CA GLY A 22 -28.26 1.01 57.43
C GLY A 22 -29.19 2.22 57.49
N ASP A 23 -29.72 2.54 56.29
CA ASP A 23 -31.15 2.81 56.13
C ASP A 23 -31.52 2.66 54.64
N LYS A 24 -32.71 2.05 54.41
CA LYS A 24 -33.26 1.80 53.09
C LYS A 24 -34.07 3.02 52.62
N THR A 25 -33.77 3.51 51.42
CA THR A 25 -34.70 4.29 50.60
C THR A 25 -34.51 3.93 49.11
N PRO A 26 -35.51 4.15 48.22
CA PRO A 26 -35.74 3.26 47.09
C PRO A 26 -34.90 3.58 45.84
N ALA A 27 -34.81 2.56 45.00
CA ALA A 27 -34.12 2.59 43.73
C ALA A 27 -34.52 3.77 42.85
N ASP A 28 -33.54 4.56 42.47
CA ASP A 28 -33.55 5.44 41.31
C ASP A 28 -32.72 4.73 40.25
N ASP A 29 -33.34 4.44 39.12
CA ASP A 29 -32.67 3.87 37.94
C ASP A 29 -31.64 4.88 37.42
N GLN A 30 -30.41 4.84 37.92
CA GLN A 30 -29.27 5.46 37.26
C GLN A 30 -28.70 4.42 36.29
N GLN A 31 -29.00 4.64 35.04
CA GLN A 31 -28.26 4.12 33.90
C GLN A 31 -26.79 4.43 34.16
N GLY A 32 -26.03 3.43 34.53
CA GLY A 32 -24.58 3.57 34.74
C GLY A 32 -23.93 3.87 33.42
N ASP A 33 -23.43 5.07 33.27
CA ASP A 33 -22.33 5.38 32.34
C ASP A 33 -21.15 4.51 32.77
N ASN A 34 -20.98 3.37 32.10
CA ASN A 34 -19.74 2.62 32.10
C ASN A 34 -18.73 3.36 31.21
N ASN A 35 -18.21 4.48 31.67
CA ASN A 35 -16.91 4.98 31.27
C ASN A 35 -15.85 4.14 31.98
N GLY A 36 -15.75 2.85 31.65
CA GLY A 36 -14.55 2.07 31.87
C GLY A 36 -13.54 2.56 30.84
N ASP A 37 -12.35 2.98 31.28
CA ASP A 37 -11.20 3.23 30.40
C ASP A 37 -11.06 2.02 29.47
N SER A 38 -11.45 2.17 28.20
CA SER A 38 -11.23 1.15 27.19
C SER A 38 -9.73 0.95 27.07
N GLN A 39 -9.30 -0.30 27.08
CA GLN A 39 -7.89 -0.67 26.85
C GLN A 39 -7.44 -0.29 25.42
N TYR A 40 -8.39 -0.04 24.52
CA TYR A 40 -8.17 0.25 23.10
C TYR A 40 -8.51 1.72 22.78
N PRO A 41 -7.89 2.31 21.75
CA PRO A 41 -8.25 3.64 21.24
C PRO A 41 -9.74 3.79 20.91
N GLU A 42 -10.24 5.04 20.96
CA GLU A 42 -11.66 5.37 20.82
C GLU A 42 -12.29 4.85 19.51
N TYR A 43 -11.54 4.79 18.41
CA TYR A 43 -12.02 4.28 17.12
C TYR A 43 -12.24 2.75 17.08
N PHE A 44 -11.95 2.04 18.19
CA PHE A 44 -12.36 0.64 18.42
C PHE A 44 -13.51 0.53 19.43
N ALA A 45 -14.11 1.64 19.85
CA ALA A 45 -15.23 1.62 20.78
C ALA A 45 -16.42 0.86 20.19
N GLY A 46 -17.01 -0.06 20.97
CA GLY A 46 -18.11 -0.91 20.52
C GLY A 46 -17.67 -2.14 19.71
N MET A 47 -16.35 -2.39 19.60
CA MET A 47 -15.81 -3.57 18.90
C MET A 47 -15.30 -4.64 19.89
N GLU A 48 -15.64 -4.58 21.17
CA GLU A 48 -15.15 -5.48 22.21
C GLU A 48 -15.45 -6.94 21.89
N ASP A 49 -16.62 -7.23 21.33
CA ASP A 49 -17.02 -8.60 20.95
C ASP A 49 -16.20 -9.09 19.74
N LEU A 50 -15.94 -8.21 18.75
CA LEU A 50 -15.10 -8.53 17.60
C LEU A 50 -13.64 -8.79 18.04
N ILE A 51 -13.11 -7.95 18.91
CA ILE A 51 -11.76 -8.09 19.45
C ILE A 51 -11.62 -9.41 20.20
N ALA A 52 -12.58 -9.73 21.08
CA ALA A 52 -12.57 -10.99 21.82
C ALA A 52 -12.64 -12.22 20.90
N ALA A 53 -13.52 -12.18 19.87
CA ALA A 53 -13.63 -13.27 18.90
C ALA A 53 -12.36 -13.43 18.06
N ALA A 54 -11.71 -12.31 17.66
CA ALA A 54 -10.44 -12.34 16.95
C ALA A 54 -9.30 -12.89 17.82
N GLN A 55 -9.28 -12.54 19.11
CA GLN A 55 -8.31 -13.09 20.07
C GLN A 55 -8.51 -14.60 20.31
N GLU A 56 -9.74 -15.11 20.24
CA GLU A 56 -10.02 -16.55 20.29
C GLU A 56 -9.49 -17.30 19.06
N GLU A 57 -9.48 -16.66 17.87
CA GLU A 57 -8.84 -17.19 16.66
C GLU A 57 -7.32 -17.21 16.79
N GLY A 58 -6.73 -16.20 17.44
CA GLY A 58 -5.36 -16.15 17.95
C GLY A 58 -4.28 -15.91 16.90
N GLU A 59 -4.59 -15.95 15.59
CA GLU A 59 -3.64 -15.65 14.53
C GLU A 59 -4.31 -14.99 13.31
N LEU A 60 -3.47 -14.35 12.48
CA LEU A 60 -3.84 -13.71 11.22
C LEU A 60 -2.71 -13.92 10.20
N THR A 61 -3.05 -14.18 8.95
CA THR A 61 -2.08 -14.22 7.85
C THR A 61 -2.35 -13.11 6.85
N VAL A 62 -1.31 -12.31 6.57
CA VAL A 62 -1.38 -11.12 5.72
C VAL A 62 -0.55 -11.33 4.44
N TYR A 63 -1.15 -11.16 3.25
CA TYR A 63 -0.41 -10.91 2.02
C TYR A 63 -0.27 -9.40 1.85
N GLY A 64 0.97 -8.88 1.92
CA GLY A 64 1.27 -7.46 1.80
C GLY A 64 1.85 -7.10 0.45
N SER A 65 1.43 -5.97 -0.12
CA SER A 65 1.91 -5.47 -1.41
C SER A 65 2.46 -4.03 -1.34
N CYS A 66 2.54 -3.45 -0.14
CA CYS A 66 3.23 -2.19 0.13
C CYS A 66 4.73 -2.41 0.42
N GLU A 67 5.43 -1.37 0.85
CA GLU A 67 6.81 -1.43 1.31
C GLU A 67 6.94 -2.38 2.49
N GLU A 68 8.05 -3.13 2.52
CA GLU A 68 8.26 -4.21 3.49
C GLU A 68 8.36 -3.68 4.93
N GLU A 69 8.97 -2.51 5.10
CA GLU A 69 9.12 -1.84 6.39
C GLU A 69 7.77 -1.41 6.97
N TYR A 70 6.90 -0.82 6.13
CA TYR A 70 5.54 -0.45 6.54
C TYR A 70 4.68 -1.69 6.84
N LEU A 71 4.71 -2.70 5.98
CA LEU A 71 4.01 -3.96 6.21
C LEU A 71 4.42 -4.58 7.55
N THR A 72 5.73 -4.64 7.81
CA THR A 72 6.28 -5.21 9.04
C THR A 72 5.81 -4.42 10.25
N ALA A 73 5.89 -3.10 10.21
CA ALA A 73 5.47 -2.23 11.31
C ALA A 73 3.96 -2.36 11.59
N ALA A 74 3.12 -2.38 10.56
CA ALA A 74 1.67 -2.55 10.70
C ALA A 74 1.32 -3.91 11.33
N CYS A 75 1.96 -4.99 10.88
CA CYS A 75 1.75 -6.32 11.45
C CYS A 75 2.20 -6.42 12.91
N GLN A 76 3.37 -5.88 13.24
CA GLN A 76 3.89 -5.87 14.62
C GLN A 76 2.99 -5.05 15.55
N HIS A 77 2.56 -3.86 15.10
CA HIS A 77 1.69 -3.01 15.92
C HIS A 77 0.30 -3.66 16.15
N PHE A 78 -0.27 -4.32 15.14
CA PHE A 78 -1.51 -5.09 15.31
C PHE A 78 -1.34 -6.22 16.33
N GLU A 79 -0.23 -6.96 16.26
CA GLU A 79 0.10 -8.03 17.21
C GLU A 79 0.27 -7.47 18.64
N GLU A 80 0.96 -6.34 18.79
CA GLU A 80 1.15 -5.67 20.09
C GLU A 80 -0.16 -5.15 20.68
N LEU A 81 -1.02 -4.56 19.83
CA LEU A 81 -2.27 -3.94 20.26
C LEU A 81 -3.33 -4.97 20.69
N PHE A 82 -3.46 -6.06 19.93
CA PHE A 82 -4.54 -7.03 20.13
C PHE A 82 -4.10 -8.38 20.70
N GLY A 83 -2.80 -8.67 20.78
CA GLY A 83 -2.28 -9.96 21.24
C GLY A 83 -2.55 -11.11 20.27
N ILE A 84 -2.78 -10.81 18.99
CA ILE A 84 -3.06 -11.78 17.92
C ILE A 84 -1.78 -11.95 17.10
N LYS A 85 -1.29 -13.18 16.95
CA LYS A 85 -0.08 -13.44 16.16
C LYS A 85 -0.30 -13.14 14.68
N VAL A 86 0.63 -12.41 14.04
CA VAL A 86 0.55 -12.09 12.62
C VAL A 86 1.65 -12.79 11.83
N ASN A 87 1.25 -13.51 10.77
CA ASN A 87 2.15 -14.08 9.78
C ASN A 87 2.04 -13.26 8.50
N ALA A 88 3.12 -12.62 8.06
CA ALA A 88 3.11 -11.78 6.87
C ALA A 88 3.96 -12.39 5.75
N GLN A 89 3.49 -12.23 4.51
CA GLN A 89 4.26 -12.51 3.30
C GLN A 89 4.17 -11.31 2.37
N ARG A 90 5.31 -10.71 2.02
CA ARG A 90 5.38 -9.64 1.02
C ARG A 90 5.38 -10.22 -0.38
N LEU A 91 4.40 -9.80 -1.20
CA LEU A 91 4.21 -10.16 -2.60
C LEU A 91 3.87 -8.90 -3.40
N SER A 92 4.18 -8.87 -4.70
CA SER A 92 3.66 -7.81 -5.58
C SER A 92 2.16 -8.00 -5.81
N THR A 93 1.43 -6.91 -6.08
CA THR A 93 -0.04 -6.95 -6.20
C THR A 93 -0.52 -7.98 -7.25
N GLY A 94 0.18 -8.08 -8.38
CA GLY A 94 -0.13 -9.09 -9.41
C GLY A 94 0.17 -10.52 -8.98
N GLU A 95 1.16 -10.73 -8.11
CA GLU A 95 1.45 -12.06 -7.55
C GLU A 95 0.37 -12.49 -6.54
N VAL A 96 -0.13 -11.56 -5.72
CA VAL A 96 -1.24 -11.84 -4.79
C VAL A 96 -2.48 -12.22 -5.60
N GLN A 97 -2.83 -11.43 -6.63
CA GLN A 97 -3.96 -11.73 -7.51
C GLN A 97 -3.84 -13.15 -8.09
N ALA A 98 -2.72 -13.48 -8.73
CA ALA A 98 -2.51 -14.80 -9.34
C ALA A 98 -2.60 -15.94 -8.31
N LYS A 99 -2.05 -15.72 -7.11
CA LYS A 99 -2.07 -16.70 -6.02
C LYS A 99 -3.49 -16.96 -5.52
N ILE A 100 -4.29 -15.93 -5.30
CA ILE A 100 -5.68 -16.07 -4.84
C ILE A 100 -6.57 -16.69 -5.92
N GLU A 101 -6.35 -16.37 -7.19
CA GLU A 101 -7.03 -17.03 -8.32
C GLU A 101 -6.70 -18.55 -8.35
N GLU A 102 -5.43 -18.92 -8.13
CA GLU A 102 -5.01 -20.33 -8.05
C GLU A 102 -5.61 -21.05 -6.84
N GLU A 103 -5.66 -20.40 -5.68
CA GLU A 103 -6.21 -20.91 -4.42
C GLU A 103 -7.76 -21.06 -4.46
N ASN A 104 -8.43 -20.35 -5.35
CA ASN A 104 -9.83 -20.51 -5.74
C ASN A 104 -10.81 -20.72 -4.57
N GLY A 105 -10.87 -19.75 -3.63
CA GLY A 105 -11.77 -19.77 -2.47
C GLY A 105 -11.30 -20.63 -1.29
N ASN A 106 -10.03 -21.04 -1.29
CA ASN A 106 -9.38 -21.66 -0.15
C ASN A 106 -8.04 -20.97 0.12
N PRO A 107 -8.08 -19.68 0.51
CA PRO A 107 -6.89 -18.84 0.61
C PRO A 107 -5.96 -19.31 1.72
N SER A 108 -4.65 -19.17 1.46
CA SER A 108 -3.61 -19.43 2.47
C SER A 108 -3.34 -18.22 3.36
N ALA A 109 -4.00 -17.08 3.10
CA ALA A 109 -3.98 -15.88 3.92
C ALA A 109 -5.40 -15.39 4.20
N ASP A 110 -5.53 -14.52 5.20
CA ASP A 110 -6.83 -13.99 5.63
C ASP A 110 -7.12 -12.64 4.98
N VAL A 111 -6.09 -11.79 4.82
CA VAL A 111 -6.24 -10.43 4.33
C VAL A 111 -5.16 -10.05 3.34
N TRP A 112 -5.51 -9.07 2.51
CA TRP A 112 -4.60 -8.36 1.61
C TRP A 112 -4.36 -6.94 2.12
N PHE A 113 -3.11 -6.46 2.10
CA PHE A 113 -2.74 -5.15 2.60
C PHE A 113 -1.79 -4.42 1.67
N GLY A 114 -2.19 -3.24 1.18
CA GLY A 114 -1.41 -2.39 0.28
C GLY A 114 -1.42 -2.83 -1.19
N GLY A 115 -0.75 -2.07 -2.03
CA GLY A 115 -0.69 -2.26 -3.48
C GLY A 115 -1.89 -1.66 -4.22
N THR A 116 -1.85 -1.69 -5.55
CA THR A 116 -2.83 -1.03 -6.43
C THR A 116 -4.21 -1.70 -6.41
N THR A 117 -5.30 -0.92 -6.53
CA THR A 117 -6.69 -1.42 -6.48
C THR A 117 -7.16 -2.15 -7.72
N ASP A 118 -6.56 -1.97 -8.90
CA ASP A 118 -7.01 -2.66 -10.12
C ASP A 118 -7.10 -4.20 -9.92
N PRO A 119 -6.09 -4.89 -9.35
CA PRO A 119 -6.20 -6.31 -9.01
C PRO A 119 -7.24 -6.64 -7.92
N TYR A 120 -7.48 -5.75 -6.96
CA TYR A 120 -8.55 -5.93 -5.97
C TYR A 120 -9.92 -5.94 -6.63
N ASN A 121 -10.16 -5.00 -7.56
CA ASN A 121 -11.40 -4.93 -8.31
C ASN A 121 -11.64 -6.20 -9.14
N VAL A 122 -10.57 -6.74 -9.77
CA VAL A 122 -10.67 -8.03 -10.49
C VAL A 122 -11.05 -9.15 -9.54
N CYS A 123 -10.37 -9.28 -8.39
CA CYS A 123 -10.69 -10.30 -7.39
C CYS A 123 -12.10 -10.13 -6.81
N ALA A 124 -12.57 -8.90 -6.61
CA ALA A 124 -13.94 -8.61 -6.17
C ALA A 124 -14.97 -9.06 -7.21
N ALA A 125 -14.76 -8.73 -8.49
CA ALA A 125 -15.63 -9.14 -9.60
C ALA A 125 -15.68 -10.67 -9.78
N GLU A 126 -14.60 -11.36 -9.46
CA GLU A 126 -14.51 -12.83 -9.48
C GLU A 126 -15.07 -13.50 -8.20
N GLY A 127 -15.48 -12.71 -7.20
CA GLY A 127 -16.01 -13.20 -5.92
C GLY A 127 -14.96 -13.86 -5.03
N LEU A 128 -13.69 -13.42 -5.12
CA LEU A 128 -12.56 -13.92 -4.35
C LEU A 128 -12.29 -13.11 -3.07
N LEU A 129 -13.00 -11.98 -2.89
CA LEU A 129 -12.97 -11.16 -1.68
C LEU A 129 -14.25 -11.34 -0.87
N GLU A 130 -14.17 -11.15 0.45
CA GLU A 130 -15.31 -11.21 1.37
C GLU A 130 -15.73 -9.78 1.73
N PRO A 131 -16.93 -9.35 1.35
CA PRO A 131 -17.40 -8.01 1.70
C PRO A 131 -17.60 -7.85 3.20
N TYR A 132 -17.15 -6.73 3.74
CA TYR A 132 -17.30 -6.37 5.14
C TYR A 132 -17.66 -4.89 5.27
N ALA A 133 -18.70 -4.56 6.01
CA ALA A 133 -19.10 -3.18 6.27
C ALA A 133 -18.28 -2.62 7.44
N ALA A 134 -17.10 -2.06 7.14
CA ALA A 134 -16.19 -1.53 8.15
C ALA A 134 -16.73 -0.23 8.77
N THR A 135 -16.71 -0.15 10.10
CA THR A 135 -17.13 1.03 10.87
C THR A 135 -16.19 2.22 10.61
N ASN A 136 -14.89 1.96 10.62
CA ASN A 136 -13.86 2.97 10.39
C ASN A 136 -13.80 3.47 8.94
N ALA A 137 -14.53 2.84 8.00
CA ALA A 137 -14.70 3.37 6.65
C ALA A 137 -15.41 4.75 6.62
N SER A 138 -16.08 5.14 7.71
CA SER A 138 -16.64 6.49 7.88
C SER A 138 -15.59 7.61 7.90
N HIS A 139 -14.31 7.28 8.11
CA HIS A 139 -13.18 8.19 8.09
C HIS A 139 -12.52 8.34 6.70
N LEU A 140 -12.98 7.62 5.68
CA LEU A 140 -12.49 7.84 4.31
C LEU A 140 -12.89 9.22 3.81
N ILE A 141 -11.94 9.93 3.21
CA ILE A 141 -12.14 11.33 2.76
C ILE A 141 -13.01 11.44 1.50
N ASP A 142 -13.18 10.35 0.74
CA ASP A 142 -14.03 10.28 -0.44
C ASP A 142 -14.52 8.84 -0.67
N ASP A 143 -15.68 8.70 -1.31
CA ASP A 143 -16.26 7.38 -1.64
C ASP A 143 -15.45 6.62 -2.69
N MET A 144 -14.59 7.27 -3.49
CA MET A 144 -13.69 6.60 -4.43
C MET A 144 -12.65 5.70 -3.75
N TYR A 145 -12.42 5.87 -2.45
CA TYR A 145 -11.47 5.08 -1.67
C TYR A 145 -12.08 3.82 -1.05
N LYS A 146 -13.20 3.33 -1.58
CA LYS A 146 -13.78 2.04 -1.20
C LYS A 146 -14.55 1.41 -2.36
N ASP A 147 -14.63 0.10 -2.33
CA ASP A 147 -15.60 -0.64 -3.15
C ASP A 147 -17.02 -0.40 -2.64
N ALA A 148 -17.99 -0.24 -3.54
CA ALA A 148 -19.38 0.06 -3.19
C ALA A 148 -20.05 -1.05 -2.37
N ASP A 149 -19.63 -2.30 -2.58
CA ASP A 149 -20.13 -3.48 -1.86
C ASP A 149 -19.27 -3.83 -0.62
N GLY A 150 -18.20 -3.04 -0.35
CA GLY A 150 -17.31 -3.24 0.80
C GLY A 150 -16.31 -4.38 0.62
N ASN A 151 -15.95 -4.72 -0.61
CA ASN A 151 -14.93 -5.75 -0.89
C ASN A 151 -13.51 -5.29 -0.56
N TRP A 152 -13.23 -4.00 -0.65
CA TRP A 152 -11.94 -3.41 -0.28
C TRP A 152 -12.08 -1.95 0.20
N TYR A 153 -11.08 -1.47 0.91
CA TYR A 153 -10.98 -0.11 1.45
C TYR A 153 -9.60 0.47 1.18
N GLY A 154 -9.54 1.71 0.69
CA GLY A 154 -8.32 2.46 0.47
C GLY A 154 -7.67 2.88 1.79
N ILE A 155 -6.35 2.83 1.82
CA ILE A 155 -5.53 3.26 2.97
C ILE A 155 -4.56 4.37 2.59
N TYR A 156 -4.20 4.48 1.32
CA TYR A 156 -3.34 5.55 0.80
C TYR A 156 -3.56 5.80 -0.70
N LYS A 157 -2.97 6.90 -1.20
CA LYS A 157 -2.89 7.28 -2.62
C LYS A 157 -1.44 7.57 -2.99
N GLY A 158 -0.99 7.07 -4.14
CA GLY A 158 0.35 7.27 -4.67
C GLY A 158 0.32 7.82 -6.10
N ILE A 159 1.16 8.81 -6.43
CA ILE A 159 1.25 9.42 -7.76
C ILE A 159 2.27 8.67 -8.59
N LEU A 160 1.89 8.24 -9.81
CA LEU A 160 2.78 7.64 -10.79
C LEU A 160 3.65 8.73 -11.44
N GLY A 161 4.94 8.46 -11.64
CA GLY A 161 5.83 9.41 -12.28
C GLY A 161 7.21 8.84 -12.56
N PHE A 162 8.19 9.73 -12.67
CA PHE A 162 9.57 9.35 -12.93
C PHE A 162 10.48 9.74 -11.77
N MET A 163 11.45 8.89 -11.51
CA MET A 163 12.57 9.15 -10.61
C MET A 163 13.85 9.09 -11.43
N VAL A 164 14.70 10.11 -11.39
CA VAL A 164 15.91 10.15 -12.18
C VAL A 164 17.14 10.33 -11.31
N ASN A 165 18.24 9.68 -11.70
CA ASN A 165 19.56 9.94 -11.12
C ASN A 165 20.22 11.11 -11.86
N THR A 166 20.30 12.27 -11.22
CA THR A 166 20.80 13.50 -11.83
C THR A 166 22.31 13.48 -12.09
N ASP A 167 23.08 12.74 -11.29
CA ASP A 167 24.52 12.58 -11.49
C ASP A 167 24.80 11.77 -12.77
N GLU A 168 24.06 10.67 -12.97
CA GLU A 168 24.21 9.84 -14.16
C GLU A 168 23.76 10.58 -15.42
N LEU A 169 22.61 11.28 -15.39
CA LEU A 169 22.17 12.12 -16.50
C LEU A 169 23.22 13.20 -16.83
N THR A 170 23.75 13.91 -15.82
CA THR A 170 24.81 14.91 -16.00
C THR A 170 26.08 14.30 -16.59
N ARG A 171 26.50 13.13 -16.11
CA ARG A 171 27.68 12.41 -16.63
C ARG A 171 27.53 12.05 -18.10
N MET A 172 26.31 11.75 -18.54
CA MET A 172 25.99 11.42 -19.93
C MET A 172 25.70 12.66 -20.80
N GLY A 173 25.56 13.85 -20.20
CA GLY A 173 25.18 15.08 -20.89
C GLY A 173 23.73 15.09 -21.33
N LEU A 174 22.85 14.42 -20.58
CA LEU A 174 21.42 14.30 -20.87
C LEU A 174 20.59 15.18 -19.92
N GLU A 175 19.48 15.69 -20.45
CA GLU A 175 18.46 16.37 -19.63
C GLU A 175 17.52 15.34 -19.01
N ALA A 176 16.85 15.70 -17.92
CA ALA A 176 15.79 14.87 -17.34
C ALA A 176 14.53 14.88 -18.22
N PRO A 177 13.82 13.75 -18.38
CA PRO A 177 12.55 13.74 -19.11
C PRO A 177 11.50 14.55 -18.36
N ALA A 178 10.73 15.40 -19.06
CA ALA A 178 9.66 16.20 -18.47
C ALA A 178 8.26 15.60 -18.69
N ASP A 179 8.13 14.66 -19.63
CA ASP A 179 6.86 14.06 -19.98
C ASP A 179 7.01 12.63 -20.53
N TRP A 180 5.89 11.90 -20.58
CA TRP A 180 5.81 10.55 -21.12
C TRP A 180 6.44 10.41 -22.49
N THR A 181 6.20 11.38 -23.39
CA THR A 181 6.76 11.36 -24.76
C THR A 181 8.27 11.54 -24.80
N ASP A 182 8.87 12.16 -23.79
CA ASP A 182 10.32 12.29 -23.70
C ASP A 182 11.01 10.94 -23.50
N LEU A 183 10.35 10.01 -22.78
CA LEU A 183 10.89 8.66 -22.53
C LEU A 183 11.12 7.85 -23.82
N LEU A 184 10.52 8.26 -24.95
CA LEU A 184 10.68 7.61 -26.25
C LEU A 184 11.92 8.11 -27.02
N LYS A 185 12.66 9.12 -26.54
CA LYS A 185 13.84 9.65 -27.21
C LYS A 185 14.96 8.62 -27.24
N ASP A 186 15.66 8.51 -28.37
CA ASP A 186 16.76 7.55 -28.56
C ASP A 186 17.90 7.74 -27.55
N GLU A 187 18.06 8.95 -27.00
CA GLU A 187 19.09 9.27 -26.02
C GLU A 187 18.92 8.54 -24.69
N TYR A 188 17.71 8.06 -24.36
CA TYR A 188 17.43 7.28 -23.15
C TYR A 188 17.49 5.77 -23.35
N LYS A 189 17.98 5.31 -24.49
CA LYS A 189 18.05 3.90 -24.81
C LYS A 189 18.86 3.10 -23.78
N GLY A 190 18.19 2.14 -23.15
CA GLY A 190 18.78 1.29 -22.12
C GLY A 190 19.03 1.98 -20.79
N LEU A 191 18.36 3.12 -20.52
CA LEU A 191 18.48 3.87 -19.27
C LEU A 191 17.23 3.79 -18.39
N ILE A 192 16.13 3.27 -18.93
CA ILE A 192 14.84 3.27 -18.24
C ILE A 192 14.59 1.92 -17.59
N TRP A 193 14.15 1.94 -16.34
CA TRP A 193 13.61 0.76 -15.65
C TRP A 193 12.11 0.93 -15.40
N LEU A 194 11.37 -0.16 -15.57
CA LEU A 194 9.94 -0.28 -15.28
C LEU A 194 9.72 -1.61 -14.57
N SER A 195 8.63 -1.77 -13.85
CA SER A 195 8.26 -3.09 -13.34
C SER A 195 7.61 -3.98 -14.41
N ASN A 196 7.61 -5.29 -14.18
CA ASN A 196 7.12 -6.28 -15.13
C ASN A 196 5.59 -6.30 -15.17
N TYR A 197 5.02 -6.23 -16.34
CA TYR A 197 3.57 -6.20 -16.59
C TYR A 197 2.81 -7.40 -16.03
N ASN A 198 3.46 -8.55 -15.91
CA ASN A 198 2.84 -9.77 -15.36
C ASN A 198 2.84 -9.83 -13.84
N THR A 199 3.81 -9.17 -13.16
CA THR A 199 4.01 -9.36 -11.71
C THR A 199 3.61 -8.15 -10.87
N ALA A 200 3.74 -6.93 -11.42
CA ALA A 200 3.57 -5.70 -10.64
C ALA A 200 2.28 -4.94 -11.01
N GLY A 201 1.55 -4.51 -9.97
CA GLY A 201 0.40 -3.61 -10.12
C GLY A 201 0.79 -2.26 -10.74
N THR A 202 1.95 -1.71 -10.35
CA THR A 202 2.50 -0.47 -10.93
C THR A 202 2.62 -0.53 -12.46
N ALA A 203 3.12 -1.64 -13.01
CA ALA A 203 3.23 -1.81 -14.46
C ALA A 203 1.86 -1.92 -15.14
N LYS A 204 0.91 -2.60 -14.50
CA LYS A 204 -0.49 -2.66 -14.97
C LYS A 204 -1.12 -1.26 -14.98
N LEU A 205 -0.86 -0.46 -13.96
CA LEU A 205 -1.29 0.94 -13.92
C LEU A 205 -0.67 1.76 -15.07
N VAL A 206 0.61 1.52 -15.41
CA VAL A 206 1.25 2.17 -16.57
C VAL A 206 0.53 1.79 -17.88
N ILE A 207 0.16 0.52 -18.07
CA ILE A 207 -0.63 0.10 -19.25
C ILE A 207 -1.93 0.89 -19.34
N ASN A 208 -2.73 0.88 -18.27
CA ASN A 208 -4.01 1.59 -18.21
C ASN A 208 -3.83 3.10 -18.44
N THR A 209 -2.79 3.69 -17.81
CA THR A 209 -2.47 5.11 -18.00
C THR A 209 -2.22 5.44 -19.47
N MET A 210 -1.43 4.65 -20.17
CA MET A 210 -1.10 4.90 -21.58
C MET A 210 -2.32 4.70 -22.49
N ILE A 211 -3.13 3.66 -22.23
CA ILE A 211 -4.35 3.40 -23.01
C ILE A 211 -5.39 4.50 -22.78
N GLN A 212 -5.63 4.90 -21.54
CA GLN A 212 -6.60 5.96 -21.22
C GLN A 212 -6.15 7.34 -21.71
N LYS A 213 -4.83 7.58 -21.73
CA LYS A 213 -4.25 8.85 -22.18
C LYS A 213 -4.22 9.00 -23.71
N TYR A 214 -3.86 7.95 -24.43
CA TYR A 214 -3.59 8.01 -25.87
C TYR A 214 -4.62 7.26 -26.72
N GLY A 215 -5.50 6.48 -26.11
CA GLY A 215 -6.36 5.51 -26.77
C GLY A 215 -5.73 4.12 -26.84
N HIS A 216 -6.55 3.10 -27.09
CA HIS A 216 -6.14 1.69 -27.00
C HIS A 216 -4.92 1.36 -27.88
N ASP A 217 -5.01 1.59 -29.20
CA ASP A 217 -3.95 1.19 -30.13
C ASP A 217 -2.69 2.04 -29.99
N GLU A 218 -2.84 3.35 -29.80
CA GLU A 218 -1.74 4.29 -29.58
C GLU A 218 -1.07 4.08 -28.23
N GLY A 219 -1.84 3.71 -27.19
CA GLY A 219 -1.31 3.36 -25.87
C GLY A 219 -0.44 2.11 -25.91
N ILE A 220 -0.90 1.05 -26.59
CA ILE A 220 -0.10 -0.17 -26.81
C ILE A 220 1.15 0.14 -27.63
N GLN A 221 1.00 0.94 -28.70
CA GLN A 221 2.16 1.33 -29.52
C GLN A 221 3.18 2.14 -28.73
N TYR A 222 2.71 3.06 -27.86
CA TYR A 222 3.59 3.80 -26.95
C TYR A 222 4.43 2.83 -26.09
N LEU A 223 3.84 1.78 -25.50
CA LEU A 223 4.55 0.80 -24.68
C LEU A 223 5.56 -0.02 -25.50
N VAL A 224 5.25 -0.34 -26.75
CA VAL A 224 6.18 -0.99 -27.69
C VAL A 224 7.36 -0.08 -28.02
N ASP A 225 7.12 1.22 -28.21
CA ASP A 225 8.18 2.18 -28.46
C ASP A 225 9.03 2.45 -27.22
N LEU A 226 8.41 2.51 -26.04
CA LEU A 226 9.09 2.65 -24.76
C LEU A 226 10.01 1.45 -24.48
N ASP A 227 9.62 0.23 -24.85
CA ASP A 227 10.43 -0.99 -24.66
C ASP A 227 11.84 -0.87 -25.24
N LYS A 228 12.01 -0.12 -26.32
CA LYS A 228 13.31 0.12 -26.98
C LYS A 228 14.30 0.83 -26.04
N ASN A 229 13.80 1.57 -25.07
CA ASN A 229 14.57 2.34 -24.08
C ASN A 229 14.63 1.65 -22.71
N ILE A 230 13.80 0.64 -22.47
CA ILE A 230 13.81 -0.12 -21.21
C ILE A 230 15.04 -1.04 -21.15
N GLN A 231 15.80 -0.91 -20.06
CA GLN A 231 16.91 -1.80 -19.71
C GLN A 231 16.39 -3.03 -18.96
N VAL A 232 15.58 -2.81 -17.90
CA VAL A 232 15.11 -3.87 -16.99
C VAL A 232 13.63 -3.67 -16.68
N TYR A 233 12.90 -4.77 -16.69
CA TYR A 233 11.57 -4.90 -16.10
C TYR A 233 11.71 -5.64 -14.76
N THR A 234 11.61 -4.91 -13.66
CA THR A 234 11.80 -5.47 -12.31
C THR A 234 10.57 -6.27 -11.87
N LYS A 235 10.77 -7.30 -11.05
CA LYS A 235 9.66 -8.09 -10.50
C LYS A 235 8.68 -7.24 -9.69
N SER A 236 9.20 -6.36 -8.81
CA SER A 236 8.43 -5.50 -7.93
C SER A 236 8.24 -4.10 -8.51
N GLY A 237 7.08 -3.45 -8.22
CA GLY A 237 6.80 -2.06 -8.59
C GLY A 237 7.82 -1.06 -8.04
N SER A 238 8.34 -1.29 -6.82
CA SER A 238 9.36 -0.46 -6.19
C SER A 238 10.81 -0.79 -6.63
N GLY A 239 11.01 -1.75 -7.56
CA GLY A 239 12.35 -2.09 -8.06
C GLY A 239 13.10 -0.91 -8.70
N PRO A 240 12.48 -0.12 -9.58
CA PRO A 240 13.14 1.05 -10.17
C PRO A 240 13.58 2.07 -9.11
N SER A 241 12.72 2.42 -8.14
CA SER A 241 13.03 3.41 -7.09
C SER A 241 14.21 2.97 -6.23
N LYS A 242 14.26 1.70 -5.83
CA LYS A 242 15.34 1.15 -4.98
C LYS A 242 16.72 1.20 -5.63
N ASN A 243 16.79 1.35 -6.96
CA ASN A 243 18.05 1.36 -7.70
C ASN A 243 18.40 2.72 -8.34
N VAL A 244 17.50 3.72 -8.24
CA VAL A 244 17.76 5.04 -8.84
C VAL A 244 18.87 5.80 -8.10
N GLY A 245 18.89 5.76 -6.78
CA GLY A 245 19.88 6.46 -5.96
C GLY A 245 21.32 5.96 -6.20
N THR A 246 21.50 4.66 -6.42
CA THR A 246 22.81 4.05 -6.72
C THR A 246 23.28 4.29 -8.15
N GLY A 247 22.39 4.72 -9.05
CA GLY A 247 22.68 4.92 -10.47
C GLY A 247 22.62 3.63 -11.33
N GLU A 248 22.22 2.48 -10.75
CA GLU A 248 21.94 1.28 -11.55
C GLU A 248 20.72 1.49 -12.45
N CYS A 249 19.72 2.18 -11.92
CA CYS A 249 18.58 2.70 -12.65
C CYS A 249 18.80 4.21 -12.88
N VAL A 250 18.89 4.66 -14.13
CA VAL A 250 19.06 6.08 -14.43
C VAL A 250 17.73 6.82 -14.44
N ILE A 251 16.71 6.20 -15.03
CA ILE A 251 15.33 6.70 -15.09
C ILE A 251 14.41 5.57 -14.64
N GLY A 252 13.76 5.73 -13.50
CA GLY A 252 12.78 4.78 -12.97
C GLY A 252 11.36 5.28 -13.19
N ILE A 253 10.47 4.42 -13.71
CA ILE A 253 9.02 4.67 -13.75
C ILE A 253 8.42 3.94 -12.56
N GLY A 254 7.69 4.67 -11.70
CA GLY A 254 7.08 4.12 -10.49
C GLY A 254 6.36 5.17 -9.66
N PHE A 255 6.06 4.86 -8.42
CA PHE A 255 5.40 5.81 -7.53
C PHE A 255 6.40 6.80 -6.93
N LEU A 256 6.02 8.08 -6.93
CA LEU A 256 6.92 9.16 -6.50
C LEU A 256 7.21 9.13 -5.00
N HIS A 257 6.30 8.59 -4.18
CA HIS A 257 6.56 8.41 -2.74
C HIS A 257 7.73 7.44 -2.46
N ASP A 258 7.93 6.40 -3.30
CA ASP A 258 9.11 5.54 -3.23
C ASP A 258 10.42 6.32 -3.45
N GLY A 259 10.37 7.33 -4.33
CA GLY A 259 11.51 8.21 -4.57
C GLY A 259 11.79 9.15 -3.40
N ILE A 260 10.75 9.61 -2.67
CA ILE A 260 10.93 10.37 -1.43
C ILE A 260 11.74 9.54 -0.42
N THR A 261 11.41 8.25 -0.27
CA THR A 261 12.16 7.32 0.60
C THR A 261 13.66 7.28 0.24
N GLN A 262 13.99 7.28 -1.07
CA GLN A 262 15.38 7.28 -1.50
C GLN A 262 16.11 8.56 -1.09
N ILE A 263 15.44 9.70 -1.17
CA ILE A 263 16.03 11.01 -0.84
C ILE A 263 16.12 11.17 0.68
N VAL A 264 15.03 10.95 1.41
CA VAL A 264 14.91 11.31 2.83
C VAL A 264 15.59 10.28 3.73
N ASP A 265 15.30 8.98 3.53
CA ASP A 265 15.78 7.93 4.43
C ASP A 265 17.13 7.38 3.99
N ASN A 266 17.35 7.24 2.68
CA ASN A 266 18.58 6.68 2.13
C ASN A 266 19.63 7.75 1.80
N GLY A 267 19.26 9.06 1.85
CA GLY A 267 20.18 10.18 1.69
C GLY A 267 20.68 10.39 0.25
N TYR A 268 19.94 9.92 -0.75
CA TYR A 268 20.32 10.08 -2.16
C TYR A 268 19.89 11.46 -2.68
N GLU A 269 20.70 12.50 -2.44
CA GLU A 269 20.44 13.87 -2.93
C GLU A 269 20.46 13.98 -4.48
N ASN A 270 20.98 12.98 -5.17
CA ASN A 270 21.03 12.87 -6.62
C ASN A 270 19.76 12.27 -7.25
N VAL A 271 18.71 12.03 -6.48
CA VAL A 271 17.41 11.59 -6.98
C VAL A 271 16.50 12.81 -7.17
N GLN A 272 15.93 12.94 -8.36
CA GLN A 272 14.92 13.96 -8.67
C GLN A 272 13.59 13.27 -9.03
N LEU A 273 12.48 13.79 -8.45
CA LEU A 273 11.12 13.34 -8.74
C LEU A 273 10.51 14.18 -9.86
N ILE A 274 9.82 13.56 -10.80
CA ILE A 274 9.24 14.22 -11.96
C ILE A 274 7.78 13.77 -12.12
N ILE A 275 6.87 14.73 -12.03
CA ILE A 275 5.47 14.56 -12.42
C ILE A 275 5.38 14.83 -13.92
N PRO A 276 4.90 13.88 -14.75
CA PRO A 276 4.75 14.09 -16.18
C PRO A 276 3.86 15.31 -16.49
N SER A 277 4.39 16.25 -17.29
CA SER A 277 3.74 17.56 -17.52
C SER A 277 2.39 17.48 -18.24
N SER A 278 2.14 16.43 -19.01
CA SER A 278 0.86 16.21 -19.70
C SER A 278 -0.16 15.44 -18.84
N GLY A 279 0.14 15.21 -17.56
CA GLY A 279 -0.71 14.49 -16.63
C GLY A 279 -0.30 13.03 -16.45
N THR A 280 -0.64 12.48 -15.30
CA THR A 280 -0.34 11.11 -14.89
C THR A 280 -1.47 10.54 -14.06
N SER A 281 -1.48 9.21 -13.88
CA SER A 281 -2.43 8.53 -13.02
C SER A 281 -1.89 8.37 -11.58
N PHE A 282 -2.68 7.70 -10.76
CA PHE A 282 -2.39 7.43 -9.37
C PHE A 282 -2.84 6.00 -9.00
N GLU A 283 -2.25 5.46 -7.95
CA GLU A 283 -2.80 4.28 -7.29
C GLU A 283 -3.65 4.67 -6.08
N ILE A 284 -4.57 3.78 -5.73
CA ILE A 284 -5.16 3.68 -4.40
C ILE A 284 -4.60 2.38 -3.81
N GLY A 285 -3.86 2.47 -2.72
CA GLY A 285 -3.45 1.30 -1.96
C GLY A 285 -4.58 0.86 -1.05
N ALA A 286 -4.90 -0.44 -1.03
CA ALA A 286 -6.09 -0.93 -0.37
C ALA A 286 -5.84 -2.07 0.62
N THR A 287 -6.87 -2.40 1.38
CA THR A 287 -6.96 -3.60 2.22
C THR A 287 -8.26 -4.34 1.96
N ALA A 288 -8.24 -5.68 2.03
CA ALA A 288 -9.39 -6.54 1.78
C ALA A 288 -9.30 -7.84 2.57
N ILE A 289 -10.44 -8.50 2.78
CA ILE A 289 -10.55 -9.85 3.34
C ILE A 289 -10.65 -10.84 2.17
N PHE A 290 -9.86 -11.91 2.20
CA PHE A 290 -10.01 -12.99 1.23
C PHE A 290 -11.23 -13.84 1.56
N LYS A 291 -12.00 -14.21 0.54
CA LYS A 291 -13.15 -15.09 0.73
C LYS A 291 -12.71 -16.46 1.18
N GLY A 292 -13.28 -16.92 2.29
CA GLY A 292 -12.88 -18.19 2.90
C GLY A 292 -11.68 -18.09 3.84
N ALA A 293 -11.32 -16.88 4.27
CA ALA A 293 -10.30 -16.63 5.30
C ALA A 293 -10.48 -17.56 6.51
N ALA A 294 -9.38 -18.13 6.98
CA ALA A 294 -9.40 -19.08 8.11
C ALA A 294 -9.74 -18.39 9.44
N HIS A 295 -9.38 -17.10 9.56
CA HIS A 295 -9.55 -16.29 10.77
C HIS A 295 -10.42 -15.07 10.48
N PRO A 296 -11.76 -15.26 10.26
CA PRO A 296 -12.64 -14.20 9.74
C PRO A 296 -12.85 -13.04 10.72
N ASN A 297 -12.76 -13.24 12.04
CA ASN A 297 -12.88 -12.16 13.01
C ASN A 297 -11.57 -11.37 13.12
N ALA A 298 -10.42 -12.02 13.09
CA ALA A 298 -9.12 -11.36 13.03
C ALA A 298 -8.98 -10.57 11.71
N ALA A 299 -9.49 -11.10 10.59
CA ALA A 299 -9.53 -10.41 9.31
C ALA A 299 -10.39 -9.13 9.35
N LYS A 300 -11.60 -9.19 9.94
CA LYS A 300 -12.45 -8.00 10.12
C LYS A 300 -11.81 -6.97 11.03
N LEU A 301 -11.21 -7.40 12.14
CA LEU A 301 -10.48 -6.52 13.05
C LEU A 301 -9.27 -5.87 12.36
N TRP A 302 -8.59 -6.60 11.46
CA TRP A 302 -7.53 -6.04 10.63
C TRP A 302 -8.05 -4.92 9.73
N ILE A 303 -9.21 -5.05 9.10
CA ILE A 303 -9.79 -3.98 8.28
C ILE A 303 -10.06 -2.73 9.13
N GLU A 304 -10.67 -2.88 10.31
CA GLU A 304 -10.89 -1.75 11.23
C GLU A 304 -9.59 -1.09 11.65
N TYR A 305 -8.55 -1.89 11.93
CA TYR A 305 -7.21 -1.41 12.25
C TYR A 305 -6.54 -0.72 11.06
N ALA A 306 -6.59 -1.30 9.86
CA ALA A 306 -6.00 -0.72 8.65
C ALA A 306 -6.61 0.64 8.28
N LEU A 307 -7.86 0.89 8.69
CA LEU A 307 -8.60 2.16 8.52
C LEU A 307 -8.46 3.09 9.74
N SER A 308 -7.49 2.86 10.61
CA SER A 308 -7.24 3.68 11.79
C SER A 308 -5.96 4.52 11.64
N PRO A 309 -5.86 5.66 12.33
CA PRO A 309 -4.64 6.45 12.35
C PRO A 309 -3.43 5.68 12.92
N ASP A 310 -3.66 4.71 13.81
CA ASP A 310 -2.59 3.87 14.38
C ASP A 310 -1.89 3.03 13.31
N CYS A 311 -2.61 2.57 12.29
CA CYS A 311 -2.03 1.81 11.19
C CYS A 311 -1.41 2.73 10.13
N VAL A 312 -2.22 3.67 9.60
CA VAL A 312 -1.78 4.43 8.41
C VAL A 312 -0.65 5.42 8.72
N ASN A 313 -0.58 5.97 9.94
CA ASN A 313 0.51 6.85 10.35
C ASN A 313 1.86 6.11 10.47
N LEU A 314 1.86 4.79 10.59
CA LEU A 314 3.10 4.00 10.57
C LEU A 314 3.81 4.08 9.21
N ALA A 315 3.09 4.36 8.13
CA ALA A 315 3.67 4.44 6.80
C ALA A 315 4.85 5.41 6.75
N ALA A 316 4.63 6.69 7.05
CA ALA A 316 5.69 7.71 7.03
C ALA A 316 6.79 7.47 8.07
N GLN A 317 6.46 6.85 9.20
CA GLN A 317 7.43 6.49 10.24
C GLN A 317 8.37 5.34 9.80
N ASN A 318 7.98 4.62 8.75
CA ASN A 318 8.71 3.48 8.19
C ASN A 318 9.04 3.66 6.70
N GLY A 319 9.32 4.90 6.30
CA GLY A 319 9.83 5.22 4.98
C GLY A 319 8.83 5.10 3.82
N SER A 320 7.53 5.18 4.11
CA SER A 320 6.45 5.05 3.14
C SER A 320 5.63 6.33 3.12
N TYR A 321 5.87 7.21 2.14
CA TYR A 321 5.40 8.60 2.13
C TYR A 321 4.18 8.84 1.22
N GLN A 322 3.26 7.87 1.16
CA GLN A 322 2.00 7.99 0.41
C GLN A 322 1.07 9.02 1.06
N PHE A 323 0.16 9.60 0.26
CA PHE A 323 -0.93 10.41 0.77
C PHE A 323 -1.98 9.51 1.45
N LEU A 324 -2.31 9.83 2.69
CA LEU A 324 -3.29 9.07 3.47
C LEU A 324 -4.72 9.51 3.10
N VAL A 325 -5.62 8.55 3.00
CA VAL A 325 -7.00 8.79 2.55
C VAL A 325 -8.03 8.71 3.68
N ILE A 326 -7.56 8.88 4.91
CA ILE A 326 -8.34 8.83 6.16
C ILE A 326 -8.25 10.19 6.85
N ASP A 327 -9.40 10.79 7.21
CA ASP A 327 -9.52 12.19 7.65
C ASP A 327 -8.87 12.49 9.01
N ASN A 328 -8.75 11.49 9.87
CA ASN A 328 -8.12 11.59 11.19
C ASN A 328 -6.65 11.13 11.22
N ALA A 329 -6.05 10.86 10.06
CA ALA A 329 -4.63 10.53 9.93
C ALA A 329 -3.75 11.77 9.76
N THR A 330 -2.45 11.62 10.07
CA THR A 330 -1.45 12.67 9.90
C THR A 330 -0.78 12.54 8.53
N GLN A 331 -1.06 13.47 7.63
CA GLN A 331 -0.43 13.48 6.30
C GLN A 331 1.09 13.64 6.39
N PRO A 332 1.88 12.94 5.55
CA PRO A 332 3.32 13.14 5.46
C PRO A 332 3.63 14.49 4.81
N GLU A 333 4.00 15.50 5.62
CA GLU A 333 4.30 16.86 5.13
C GLU A 333 5.40 16.87 4.07
N VAL A 334 6.33 15.94 4.13
CA VAL A 334 7.46 15.82 3.21
C VAL A 334 7.05 15.65 1.75
N ALA A 335 5.91 15.04 1.45
CA ALA A 335 5.43 14.90 0.07
C ALA A 335 5.16 16.26 -0.59
N ALA A 336 4.61 17.21 0.18
CA ALA A 336 4.37 18.58 -0.29
C ALA A 336 5.68 19.36 -0.53
N GLU A 337 6.73 19.09 0.23
CA GLU A 337 8.06 19.70 0.03
C GLU A 337 8.66 19.34 -1.35
N PHE A 338 8.32 18.15 -1.88
CA PHE A 338 8.70 17.74 -3.23
C PHE A 338 7.72 18.19 -4.32
N GLY A 339 6.74 19.04 -3.99
CA GLY A 339 5.76 19.56 -4.94
C GLY A 339 4.74 18.53 -5.41
N LEU A 340 4.58 17.43 -4.69
CA LEU A 340 3.56 16.44 -5.00
C LEU A 340 2.20 16.93 -4.50
N ASP A 341 1.21 16.89 -5.42
CA ASP A 341 -0.18 17.26 -5.13
C ASP A 341 -1.08 16.08 -5.52
N PRO A 342 -1.76 15.42 -4.56
CA PRO A 342 -2.61 14.28 -4.84
C PRO A 342 -3.81 14.59 -5.73
N GLU A 343 -4.19 15.87 -5.86
CA GLU A 343 -5.29 16.30 -6.71
C GLU A 343 -4.84 16.59 -8.16
N ASN A 344 -3.53 16.72 -8.41
CA ASN A 344 -2.99 17.00 -9.74
C ASN A 344 -2.72 15.70 -10.52
N VAL A 345 -3.76 14.92 -10.74
CA VAL A 345 -3.72 13.64 -11.47
C VAL A 345 -4.80 13.64 -12.55
N MET A 346 -4.64 12.78 -13.55
CA MET A 346 -5.68 12.59 -14.59
C MET A 346 -6.91 11.89 -14.00
N ASP A 347 -8.05 12.11 -14.61
CA ASP A 347 -9.24 11.29 -14.39
C ASP A 347 -8.94 9.85 -14.82
N TYR A 348 -9.07 8.88 -13.90
CA TYR A 348 -8.70 7.49 -14.15
C TYR A 348 -9.94 6.62 -14.10
N ASP A 349 -10.20 5.91 -15.22
CA ASP A 349 -11.33 5.00 -15.36
C ASP A 349 -11.01 3.63 -14.74
N PHE A 350 -11.37 3.46 -13.46
CA PHE A 350 -11.22 2.21 -12.72
C PHE A 350 -12.09 1.08 -13.30
N ASP A 351 -13.24 1.39 -13.88
CA ASP A 351 -14.14 0.38 -14.46
C ASP A 351 -13.53 -0.23 -15.72
N ASP A 352 -12.99 0.61 -16.63
CA ASP A 352 -12.25 0.15 -17.80
C ASP A 352 -11.02 -0.68 -17.40
N ALA A 353 -10.22 -0.17 -16.46
CA ALA A 353 -9.04 -0.84 -15.94
C ALA A 353 -9.38 -2.23 -15.39
N THR A 354 -10.38 -2.31 -14.51
CA THR A 354 -10.84 -3.59 -13.91
C THR A 354 -11.27 -4.59 -14.97
N LYS A 355 -12.05 -4.13 -15.93
CA LYS A 355 -12.66 -4.99 -16.95
C LYS A 355 -11.64 -5.55 -17.94
N ASN A 356 -10.64 -4.75 -18.30
CA ASN A 356 -9.81 -5.02 -19.47
C ASN A 356 -8.34 -5.34 -19.15
N ILE A 357 -7.85 -5.11 -17.92
CA ILE A 357 -6.41 -5.21 -17.61
C ILE A 357 -5.78 -6.56 -17.97
N LYS A 358 -6.48 -7.69 -17.79
CA LYS A 358 -5.96 -9.00 -18.17
C LYS A 358 -5.71 -9.07 -19.69
N THR A 359 -6.68 -8.58 -20.48
CA THR A 359 -6.58 -8.50 -21.93
C THR A 359 -5.46 -7.54 -22.34
N TYR A 360 -5.41 -6.35 -21.74
CA TYR A 360 -4.39 -5.35 -22.07
C TYR A 360 -2.96 -5.86 -21.78
N VAL A 361 -2.73 -6.57 -20.68
CA VAL A 361 -1.43 -7.21 -20.41
C VAL A 361 -1.06 -8.20 -21.50
N GLU A 362 -1.99 -9.07 -21.91
CA GLU A 362 -1.76 -10.06 -22.99
C GLU A 362 -1.45 -9.35 -24.32
N GLU A 363 -2.20 -8.33 -24.68
CA GLU A 363 -2.00 -7.56 -25.93
C GLU A 363 -0.64 -6.85 -25.93
N VAL A 364 -0.26 -6.19 -24.83
CA VAL A 364 1.05 -5.55 -24.69
C VAL A 364 2.17 -6.58 -24.81
N MET A 365 2.09 -7.70 -24.08
CA MET A 365 3.12 -8.74 -24.14
C MET A 365 3.26 -9.36 -25.53
N ASN A 366 2.14 -9.57 -26.23
CA ASN A 366 2.12 -10.06 -27.60
C ASN A 366 2.72 -9.02 -28.58
N ALA A 367 2.39 -7.74 -28.42
CA ALA A 367 2.93 -6.65 -29.23
C ALA A 367 4.45 -6.49 -29.02
N LEU A 368 4.93 -6.59 -27.79
CA LEU A 368 6.37 -6.60 -27.46
C LEU A 368 7.08 -7.79 -28.14
N ALA A 369 6.54 -8.99 -28.03
CA ALA A 369 7.10 -10.18 -28.69
C ALA A 369 7.12 -10.02 -30.21
N ALA A 370 6.05 -9.48 -30.80
CA ALA A 370 5.94 -9.21 -32.24
C ALA A 370 6.94 -8.13 -32.70
N SER A 371 7.29 -7.17 -31.87
CA SER A 371 8.31 -6.14 -32.14
C SER A 371 9.74 -6.66 -32.05
N GLY A 372 9.93 -7.92 -31.60
CA GLY A 372 11.23 -8.57 -31.44
C GLY A 372 11.82 -8.52 -30.03
N ALA A 373 11.06 -8.07 -29.04
CA ALA A 373 11.49 -8.16 -27.66
C ALA A 373 11.53 -9.61 -27.19
N ASN A 374 12.64 -10.02 -26.56
CA ASN A 374 12.73 -11.34 -25.91
C ASN A 374 12.06 -11.28 -24.53
N THR A 375 10.74 -11.43 -24.51
CA THR A 375 9.94 -11.39 -23.26
C THR A 375 10.18 -12.58 -22.33
N GLY A 376 10.90 -13.61 -22.78
CA GLY A 376 11.36 -14.74 -21.97
C GLY A 376 12.75 -14.57 -21.36
N ASP A 377 13.43 -13.46 -21.58
CA ASP A 377 14.71 -13.17 -20.94
C ASP A 377 14.50 -12.74 -19.46
N GLU A 378 14.71 -13.67 -18.53
CA GLU A 378 14.53 -13.43 -17.09
C GLU A 378 15.54 -12.41 -16.50
N ASN A 379 16.64 -12.07 -17.20
CA ASN A 379 17.53 -11.00 -16.76
C ASN A 379 16.94 -9.63 -17.06
N ARG A 380 16.14 -9.52 -18.12
CA ARG A 380 15.47 -8.28 -18.51
C ARG A 380 14.04 -8.22 -17.98
N PHE A 381 13.28 -9.29 -18.07
CA PHE A 381 11.90 -9.43 -17.54
C PHE A 381 11.94 -10.27 -16.25
N GLN A 382 12.26 -9.64 -15.13
CA GLN A 382 12.43 -10.34 -13.85
C GLN A 382 11.10 -10.86 -13.33
N VAL A 383 11.06 -12.10 -12.91
CA VAL A 383 9.90 -12.79 -12.33
C VAL A 383 10.21 -13.42 -10.96
N LYS A 384 11.49 -13.39 -10.54
CA LYS A 384 11.96 -13.95 -9.26
C LYS A 384 12.66 -12.90 -8.43
#